data_af77343020ce2ddf15fb39337e2cf8d4
#
_entry.id   af77343020ce2ddf15fb39337e2cf8d4
#
_cell.length_a   1.000
_cell.length_b   1.000
_cell.length_c   1.000
_cell.angle_alpha   90.00
_cell.angle_beta   90.00
_cell.angle_gamma   90.00
#
_symmetry.space_group_name_H-M   'P 1'
#
loop_
_entity.id
_entity.type
_entity.pdbx_description
1 polymer ?
#
loop_
_entity_poly.entity_id
_entity_poly.type
_entity_poly.pdbx_seq_one_letter_code
_entity_poly.pdbx_strand_id
1 'polypeptide(L)'
;MALTLACAGNALADDAGARIEELHETTLNLIQLLVDQKVLTQEAADAMLKKARAQAAEKTAQAKAAEAEAGKGVVRVTYVPETVKREIREQVRQEVVAQAKLERWGDVNAVPEWLDRLKWEGDIRLRYQGDLFADGNAPEAFFQVVGQNVSNTLEDRQRERVRLRLGLNANVSGGVDAGIRITTGNTSDPVSTNQTLGNTGNKYSLVLDRAFLKLRPIDDLTLWGGRIPNPFFSTDLVWDRDVNFEGAAVNYAPGAQEPQRVFKPFITAGVFPLQEIEGKTGVAVRDKWLYAAQTGLEWAPSTRARFKIGAGYYQYRNVAGVRNPTPTTTGLYDLSAPQFRQKGNSLFVVDSDANNDGTQDDPVYGLAPDYRIANLTLVADFAEFFPIHIIGTFDWARNVGFDQGNILARTGQSIEPETDGYQVKLTVGHPKFNYIDDHEWQAFIGYRYLERDAVLDAFTDSDFHLGGTNAKGFMIGGSYALYKNTWLSARWMSSDEISGLPLSIDVFQLDLNAKF
;
A
#
# COMPACT_ATOMS: atom_id res chain seq x y z
N MET A 1 6.01 -25.22 55.34
CA MET A 1 5.47 -25.16 53.96
C MET A 1 6.62 -24.78 53.03
N ALA A 2 7.57 -25.69 52.87
CA ALA A 2 8.75 -25.49 52.05
C ALA A 2 9.23 -26.87 51.60
N LEU A 3 8.57 -27.45 50.59
CA LEU A 3 9.02 -28.72 49.95
C LEU A 3 8.19 -29.00 48.69
N THR A 4 8.31 -28.16 47.63
CA THR A 4 7.75 -28.48 46.30
C THR A 4 8.38 -27.66 45.15
N LEU A 5 9.67 -27.31 45.24
CA LEU A 5 10.34 -26.55 44.13
C LEU A 5 11.62 -27.24 43.60
N ALA A 6 11.86 -28.49 43.93
CA ALA A 6 13.09 -29.19 43.52
C ALA A 6 12.93 -30.18 42.35
N CYS A 7 11.71 -30.46 41.87
CA CYS A 7 11.48 -31.43 40.79
C CYS A 7 11.28 -30.86 39.40
N ALA A 8 11.16 -29.53 39.24
CA ALA A 8 10.96 -28.94 37.92
C ALA A 8 12.26 -28.63 37.13
N GLY A 9 13.42 -28.65 37.81
CA GLY A 9 14.70 -28.33 37.17
C GLY A 9 15.31 -29.49 36.35
N ASN A 10 15.05 -30.74 36.74
CA ASN A 10 15.64 -31.89 36.05
C ASN A 10 14.89 -32.32 34.79
N ALA A 11 13.58 -32.07 34.70
CA ALA A 11 12.79 -32.42 33.51
C ALA A 11 13.11 -31.55 32.29
N LEU A 12 13.51 -30.29 32.50
CA LEU A 12 13.89 -29.37 31.41
C LEU A 12 15.32 -29.61 30.87
N ALA A 13 16.21 -30.17 31.69
CA ALA A 13 17.56 -30.51 31.27
C ALA A 13 17.60 -31.83 30.45
N ASP A 14 16.74 -32.78 30.78
CA ASP A 14 16.59 -34.06 30.04
C ASP A 14 15.95 -33.83 28.65
N ASP A 15 14.96 -32.91 28.53
CA ASP A 15 14.32 -32.57 27.25
C ASP A 15 15.26 -31.82 26.29
N ALA A 16 16.15 -30.99 26.82
CA ALA A 16 17.19 -30.32 26.04
C ALA A 16 18.28 -31.26 25.53
N GLY A 17 18.66 -32.25 26.33
CA GLY A 17 19.59 -33.31 25.96
C GLY A 17 19.04 -34.21 24.86
N ALA A 18 17.78 -34.65 24.99
CA ALA A 18 17.09 -35.47 24.00
C ALA A 18 16.94 -34.76 22.65
N ARG A 19 16.62 -33.47 22.65
CA ARG A 19 16.53 -32.66 21.41
C ARG A 19 17.86 -32.43 20.72
N ILE A 20 18.95 -32.33 21.45
CA ILE A 20 20.30 -32.21 20.88
C ILE A 20 20.71 -33.55 20.25
N GLU A 21 20.39 -34.68 20.88
CA GLU A 21 20.64 -35.99 20.33
C GLU A 21 19.82 -36.28 19.08
N GLU A 22 18.52 -35.91 19.06
CA GLU A 22 17.63 -35.98 17.89
C GLU A 22 18.13 -35.11 16.71
N LEU A 23 18.63 -33.91 16.99
CA LEU A 23 19.25 -33.03 15.99
C LEU A 23 20.56 -33.64 15.45
N HIS A 24 21.33 -34.28 16.29
CA HIS A 24 22.56 -34.96 15.89
C HIS A 24 22.29 -36.17 15.00
N GLU A 25 21.33 -37.03 15.36
CA GLU A 25 20.88 -38.15 14.53
C GLU A 25 20.29 -37.69 13.21
N THR A 26 19.45 -36.64 13.23
CA THR A 26 18.84 -36.07 12.02
C THR A 26 19.92 -35.54 11.06
N THR A 27 20.96 -34.91 11.59
CA THR A 27 22.08 -34.37 10.79
C THR A 27 22.92 -35.51 10.18
N LEU A 28 23.19 -36.58 10.93
CA LEU A 28 23.91 -37.75 10.43
C LEU A 28 23.11 -38.49 9.35
N ASN A 29 21.80 -38.66 9.56
CA ASN A 29 20.89 -39.27 8.57
C ASN A 29 20.81 -38.45 7.28
N LEU A 30 20.82 -37.12 7.39
CA LEU A 30 20.82 -36.21 6.22
C LEU A 30 22.13 -36.34 5.43
N ILE A 31 23.28 -36.42 6.09
CA ILE A 31 24.60 -36.64 5.47
C ILE A 31 24.64 -38.00 4.77
N GLN A 32 24.12 -39.06 5.42
CA GLN A 32 24.05 -40.39 4.84
C GLN A 32 23.15 -40.44 3.60
N LEU A 33 21.97 -39.76 3.65
CA LEU A 33 21.06 -39.63 2.50
C LEU A 33 21.72 -38.92 1.32
N LEU A 34 22.53 -37.89 1.59
CA LEU A 34 23.28 -37.17 0.55
C LEU A 34 24.38 -38.03 -0.09
N VAL A 35 24.99 -38.92 0.68
CA VAL A 35 25.96 -39.92 0.18
C VAL A 35 25.26 -40.98 -0.67
N ASP A 36 24.12 -41.51 -0.21
CA ASP A 36 23.32 -42.52 -0.90
C ASP A 36 22.75 -42.01 -2.23
N GLN A 37 22.41 -40.72 -2.27
CA GLN A 37 21.95 -39.99 -3.48
C GLN A 37 23.09 -39.61 -4.42
N LYS A 38 24.35 -39.99 -4.11
CA LYS A 38 25.57 -39.61 -4.87
C LYS A 38 25.79 -38.11 -5.04
N VAL A 39 25.23 -37.31 -4.16
CA VAL A 39 25.41 -35.85 -4.11
C VAL A 39 26.70 -35.49 -3.37
N LEU A 40 27.11 -36.35 -2.41
CA LEU A 40 28.37 -36.25 -1.69
C LEU A 40 29.17 -37.56 -1.83
N THR A 41 30.49 -37.47 -1.97
CA THR A 41 31.35 -38.65 -1.86
C THR A 41 31.56 -39.03 -0.39
N GLN A 42 31.74 -40.30 -0.09
CA GLN A 42 31.99 -40.79 1.28
C GLN A 42 33.17 -40.06 1.93
N GLU A 43 34.26 -39.83 1.17
CA GLU A 43 35.45 -39.12 1.65
C GLU A 43 35.18 -37.66 2.01
N ALA A 44 34.31 -36.97 1.25
CA ALA A 44 33.90 -35.58 1.53
C ALA A 44 33.01 -35.50 2.79
N ALA A 45 32.11 -36.47 3.00
CA ALA A 45 31.27 -36.59 4.19
C ALA A 45 32.11 -36.80 5.45
N ASP A 46 33.08 -37.71 5.40
CA ASP A 46 33.98 -38.00 6.50
C ASP A 46 34.89 -36.79 6.84
N ALA A 47 35.37 -36.07 5.83
CA ALA A 47 36.16 -34.86 6.02
C ALA A 47 35.32 -33.72 6.68
N MET A 48 34.06 -33.56 6.30
CA MET A 48 33.14 -32.58 6.92
C MET A 48 32.83 -32.92 8.39
N LEU A 49 32.55 -34.21 8.68
CA LEU A 49 32.31 -34.66 10.05
C LEU A 49 33.54 -34.50 10.96
N LYS A 50 34.75 -34.77 10.41
CA LYS A 50 35.99 -34.56 11.13
C LYS A 50 36.26 -33.10 11.42
N LYS A 51 35.99 -32.21 10.46
CA LYS A 51 36.14 -30.74 10.61
C LYS A 51 35.13 -30.20 11.62
N ALA A 52 33.87 -30.64 11.55
CA ALA A 52 32.83 -30.21 12.48
C ALA A 52 33.14 -30.65 13.93
N ARG A 53 33.66 -31.87 14.14
CA ARG A 53 34.09 -32.37 15.46
C ARG A 53 35.29 -31.59 15.98
N ALA A 54 36.25 -31.24 15.14
CA ALA A 54 37.42 -30.44 15.53
C ALA A 54 37.01 -29.03 15.97
N GLN A 55 36.12 -28.37 15.24
CA GLN A 55 35.59 -27.05 15.58
C GLN A 55 34.73 -27.07 16.85
N ALA A 56 33.93 -28.11 17.06
CA ALA A 56 33.17 -28.27 18.29
C ALA A 56 34.08 -28.47 19.51
N ALA A 57 35.16 -29.27 19.37
CA ALA A 57 36.13 -29.47 20.43
C ALA A 57 36.90 -28.17 20.77
N GLU A 58 37.27 -27.38 19.77
CA GLU A 58 37.96 -26.09 19.96
C GLU A 58 37.04 -25.06 20.66
N LYS A 59 35.76 -24.96 20.26
CA LYS A 59 34.78 -24.09 20.94
C LYS A 59 34.52 -24.55 22.39
N THR A 60 34.47 -25.85 22.64
CA THR A 60 34.27 -26.38 23.99
C THR A 60 35.51 -26.12 24.88
N ALA A 61 36.72 -26.19 24.31
CA ALA A 61 37.95 -25.83 25.01
C ALA A 61 38.04 -24.34 25.33
N GLN A 62 37.63 -23.45 24.38
CA GLN A 62 37.54 -21.99 24.59
C GLN A 62 36.46 -21.63 25.62
N ALA A 63 35.31 -22.31 25.62
CA ALA A 63 34.26 -22.11 26.62
C ALA A 63 34.72 -22.51 28.03
N LYS A 64 35.41 -23.65 28.15
CA LYS A 64 36.00 -24.10 29.45
C LYS A 64 37.12 -23.21 29.95
N ALA A 65 37.91 -22.61 29.04
CA ALA A 65 38.95 -21.64 29.43
C ALA A 65 38.31 -20.29 29.88
N ALA A 66 37.22 -19.87 29.26
CA ALA A 66 36.45 -18.67 29.67
C ALA A 66 35.71 -18.87 31.01
N GLU A 67 35.21 -20.09 31.28
CA GLU A 67 34.59 -20.44 32.58
C GLU A 67 35.61 -20.48 33.73
N ALA A 68 36.87 -20.82 33.46
CA ALA A 68 37.93 -20.85 34.48
C ALA A 68 38.39 -19.42 34.89
N GLU A 69 38.20 -18.39 34.06
CA GLU A 69 38.52 -17.00 34.40
C GLU A 69 37.34 -16.26 35.04
N ALA A 70 36.08 -16.67 34.83
CA ALA A 70 34.88 -16.04 35.37
C ALA A 70 34.38 -16.78 36.62
N GLY A 71 35.12 -16.67 37.72
CA GLY A 71 34.65 -17.12 39.02
C GLY A 71 33.42 -16.36 39.49
N LYS A 72 32.31 -17.06 39.71
CA LYS A 72 31.05 -16.73 40.40
C LYS A 72 29.92 -16.10 39.57
N GLY A 73 28.93 -16.94 39.29
CA GLY A 73 27.53 -16.60 39.49
C GLY A 73 26.76 -16.11 38.27
N VAL A 74 25.71 -16.81 37.95
CA VAL A 74 24.56 -16.51 37.08
C VAL A 74 24.77 -16.90 35.61
N VAL A 75 24.29 -18.09 35.26
CA VAL A 75 24.02 -18.51 33.88
C VAL A 75 22.87 -17.64 33.33
N ARG A 76 23.18 -16.59 32.58
CA ARG A 76 22.23 -15.93 31.70
C ARG A 76 22.11 -16.74 30.42
N VAL A 77 21.09 -17.57 30.32
CA VAL A 77 20.65 -18.13 29.04
C VAL A 77 20.17 -16.93 28.20
N THR A 78 20.92 -16.56 27.18
CA THR A 78 20.53 -15.49 26.26
C THR A 78 19.32 -16.01 25.48
N TYR A 79 18.12 -15.63 25.88
CA TYR A 79 16.92 -15.87 25.09
C TYR A 79 17.09 -15.16 23.76
N VAL A 80 17.23 -15.93 22.68
CA VAL A 80 17.22 -15.39 21.31
C VAL A 80 15.75 -15.28 20.90
N PRO A 81 15.23 -14.06 20.71
CA PRO A 81 13.84 -13.87 20.30
C PRO A 81 13.55 -14.61 18.99
N GLU A 82 12.32 -15.11 18.84
CA GLU A 82 11.90 -15.84 17.62
C GLU A 82 12.05 -15.01 16.33
N THR A 83 11.99 -13.68 16.45
CA THR A 83 12.29 -12.75 15.34
C THR A 83 13.74 -12.81 14.91
N VAL A 84 14.68 -12.87 15.84
CA VAL A 84 16.13 -13.01 15.55
C VAL A 84 16.40 -14.39 14.97
N LYS A 85 15.73 -15.43 15.46
CA LYS A 85 15.83 -16.79 14.88
C LYS A 85 15.26 -16.84 13.45
N ARG A 86 14.17 -16.11 13.17
CA ARG A 86 13.61 -15.99 11.80
C ARG A 86 14.55 -15.23 10.88
N GLU A 87 15.10 -14.14 11.35
CA GLU A 87 16.04 -13.30 10.59
C GLU A 87 17.35 -14.05 10.30
N ILE A 88 17.90 -14.77 11.30
CA ILE A 88 19.05 -15.65 11.11
C ILE A 88 18.70 -16.82 10.16
N ARG A 89 17.52 -17.41 10.26
CA ARG A 89 17.08 -18.49 9.37
C ARG A 89 16.93 -18.01 7.94
N GLU A 90 16.40 -16.81 7.71
CA GLU A 90 16.25 -16.22 6.39
C GLU A 90 17.62 -15.79 5.82
N GLN A 91 18.51 -15.22 6.63
CA GLN A 91 19.91 -14.95 6.22
C GLN A 91 20.66 -16.23 5.87
N VAL A 92 20.61 -17.25 6.75
CA VAL A 92 21.25 -18.55 6.48
C VAL A 92 20.65 -19.22 5.25
N ARG A 93 19.35 -19.14 5.04
CA ARG A 93 18.71 -19.64 3.82
C ARG A 93 19.19 -18.90 2.57
N GLN A 94 19.32 -17.57 2.62
CA GLN A 94 19.84 -16.77 1.51
C GLN A 94 21.32 -17.06 1.26
N GLU A 95 22.13 -17.19 2.31
CA GLU A 95 23.55 -17.55 2.20
C GLU A 95 23.74 -18.98 1.66
N VAL A 96 22.96 -19.95 2.15
CA VAL A 96 23.01 -21.35 1.67
C VAL A 96 22.55 -21.44 0.22
N VAL A 97 21.49 -20.72 -0.17
CA VAL A 97 21.03 -20.66 -1.58
C VAL A 97 22.06 -19.96 -2.46
N ALA A 98 22.69 -18.88 -1.99
CA ALA A 98 23.75 -18.20 -2.73
C ALA A 98 25.00 -19.10 -2.88
N GLN A 99 25.37 -19.82 -1.84
CA GLN A 99 26.50 -20.76 -1.84
C GLN A 99 26.20 -22.00 -2.67
N ALA A 100 24.99 -22.56 -2.59
CA ALA A 100 24.53 -23.64 -3.45
C ALA A 100 24.55 -23.28 -4.94
N LYS A 101 24.22 -22.02 -5.27
CA LYS A 101 24.33 -21.47 -6.64
C LYS A 101 25.80 -21.31 -7.09
N LEU A 102 26.67 -20.80 -6.20
CA LEU A 102 28.11 -20.65 -6.50
C LEU A 102 28.83 -22.00 -6.65
N GLU A 103 28.51 -22.96 -5.82
CA GLU A 103 29.14 -24.28 -5.79
C GLU A 103 28.44 -25.33 -6.68
N ARG A 104 27.40 -24.91 -7.42
CA ARG A 104 26.62 -25.77 -8.34
C ARG A 104 26.08 -27.03 -7.67
N TRP A 105 25.47 -26.90 -6.48
CA TRP A 105 24.82 -28.01 -5.81
C TRP A 105 23.51 -28.40 -6.54
N GLY A 106 23.54 -29.49 -7.24
CA GLY A 106 22.46 -29.97 -8.10
C GLY A 106 22.61 -29.50 -9.55
N ASP A 107 21.85 -30.10 -10.44
CA ASP A 107 21.88 -29.79 -11.88
C ASP A 107 21.27 -28.39 -12.12
N VAL A 108 22.08 -27.34 -11.93
CA VAL A 108 21.72 -25.92 -12.02
C VAL A 108 21.30 -25.51 -13.44
N ASN A 109 21.51 -26.39 -14.43
CA ASN A 109 21.12 -26.18 -15.82
C ASN A 109 19.62 -26.40 -16.09
N ALA A 110 18.83 -26.83 -15.11
CA ALA A 110 17.39 -27.01 -15.27
C ALA A 110 16.59 -25.69 -15.21
N VAL A 111 17.16 -24.63 -14.60
CA VAL A 111 16.50 -23.30 -14.51
C VAL A 111 17.36 -22.26 -15.19
N PRO A 112 16.92 -21.67 -16.32
CA PRO A 112 17.65 -20.60 -16.98
C PRO A 112 17.93 -19.41 -16.04
N GLU A 113 19.13 -18.82 -16.07
CA GLU A 113 19.53 -17.69 -15.23
C GLU A 113 18.56 -16.50 -15.27
N TRP A 114 17.85 -16.32 -16.38
CA TRP A 114 16.88 -15.25 -16.52
C TRP A 114 15.66 -15.41 -15.60
N LEU A 115 15.28 -16.65 -15.21
CA LEU A 115 14.18 -16.88 -14.27
C LEU A 115 14.49 -16.37 -12.85
N ASP A 116 15.74 -16.39 -12.44
CA ASP A 116 16.17 -15.84 -11.15
C ASP A 116 16.01 -14.31 -11.07
N ARG A 117 15.94 -13.65 -12.23
CA ARG A 117 15.73 -12.21 -12.34
C ARG A 117 14.26 -11.82 -12.30
N LEU A 118 13.35 -12.79 -12.38
CA LEU A 118 11.91 -12.57 -12.40
C LEU A 118 11.29 -12.87 -11.04
N LYS A 119 10.54 -11.91 -10.51
CA LYS A 119 9.77 -12.08 -9.27
C LYS A 119 8.30 -11.91 -9.60
N TRP A 120 7.55 -12.98 -9.48
CA TRP A 120 6.11 -12.96 -9.57
C TRP A 120 5.51 -12.52 -8.23
N GLU A 121 4.46 -11.74 -8.31
CA GLU A 121 3.65 -11.37 -7.16
C GLU A 121 2.18 -11.34 -7.57
N GLY A 122 1.30 -11.71 -6.65
CA GLY A 122 -0.11 -11.66 -6.94
C GLY A 122 -0.96 -11.62 -5.68
N ASP A 123 -2.18 -11.14 -5.84
CA ASP A 123 -3.22 -11.24 -4.81
C ASP A 123 -4.58 -11.49 -5.43
N ILE A 124 -5.40 -12.23 -4.69
CA ILE A 124 -6.82 -12.42 -4.95
C ILE A 124 -7.57 -11.93 -3.72
N ARG A 125 -8.65 -11.18 -3.94
CA ARG A 125 -9.60 -10.78 -2.91
C ARG A 125 -11.02 -11.12 -3.37
N LEU A 126 -11.74 -11.81 -2.51
CA LEU A 126 -13.20 -11.96 -2.62
C LEU A 126 -13.82 -11.03 -1.58
N ARG A 127 -14.72 -10.16 -1.99
CA ARG A 127 -15.37 -9.16 -1.14
C ARG A 127 -16.89 -9.33 -1.20
N TYR A 128 -17.51 -9.40 -0.04
CA TYR A 128 -18.91 -9.02 0.14
C TYR A 128 -18.97 -7.56 0.58
N GLN A 129 -19.84 -6.78 -0.05
CA GLN A 129 -20.04 -5.36 0.27
C GLN A 129 -21.52 -5.05 0.36
N GLY A 130 -21.94 -4.45 1.49
CA GLY A 130 -23.25 -3.86 1.70
C GLY A 130 -23.10 -2.33 1.79
N ASP A 131 -23.86 -1.63 0.95
CA ASP A 131 -24.02 -0.18 0.97
C ASP A 131 -25.43 0.09 1.51
N LEU A 132 -25.52 0.75 2.68
CA LEU A 132 -26.77 1.03 3.39
C LEU A 132 -27.01 2.54 3.37
N PHE A 133 -28.16 2.95 2.90
CA PHE A 133 -28.52 4.35 2.72
C PHE A 133 -29.58 4.77 3.74
N ALA A 134 -29.42 5.97 4.31
CA ALA A 134 -30.40 6.49 5.27
C ALA A 134 -31.68 6.99 4.56
N ASP A 135 -32.85 6.76 5.19
CA ASP A 135 -34.15 7.21 4.66
C ASP A 135 -34.25 8.73 4.44
N GLY A 136 -33.42 9.51 5.14
CA GLY A 136 -33.37 10.98 5.05
C GLY A 136 -32.51 11.53 3.93
N ASN A 137 -31.94 10.69 3.10
CA ASN A 137 -31.09 11.13 1.99
C ASN A 137 -31.92 11.83 0.92
N ALA A 138 -31.31 12.83 0.26
CA ALA A 138 -31.90 13.46 -0.91
C ALA A 138 -31.89 12.48 -2.09
N PRO A 139 -32.94 12.47 -2.95
CA PRO A 139 -32.95 11.66 -4.17
C PRO A 139 -31.78 11.96 -5.10
N GLU A 140 -31.28 10.92 -5.78
CA GLU A 140 -30.11 11.00 -6.68
C GLU A 140 -30.25 12.05 -7.79
N ALA A 141 -31.46 12.30 -8.26
CA ALA A 141 -31.73 13.32 -9.29
C ALA A 141 -31.28 14.72 -8.87
N PHE A 142 -31.35 15.09 -7.60
CA PHE A 142 -30.88 16.39 -7.11
C PHE A 142 -29.34 16.51 -7.16
N PHE A 143 -28.62 15.42 -6.94
CA PHE A 143 -27.17 15.37 -7.10
C PHE A 143 -26.76 15.46 -8.57
N GLN A 144 -27.47 14.76 -9.45
CA GLN A 144 -27.19 14.74 -10.89
C GLN A 144 -27.40 16.11 -11.55
N VAL A 145 -28.44 16.85 -11.15
CA VAL A 145 -28.71 18.22 -11.66
C VAL A 145 -27.56 19.18 -11.36
N VAL A 146 -26.83 18.98 -10.28
CA VAL A 146 -25.63 19.77 -9.96
C VAL A 146 -24.32 19.11 -10.43
N GLY A 147 -24.44 18.09 -11.28
CA GLY A 147 -23.32 17.41 -11.91
C GLY A 147 -22.59 16.38 -11.04
N GLN A 148 -23.09 16.07 -9.83
CA GLN A 148 -22.46 15.06 -8.99
C GLN A 148 -22.70 13.65 -9.53
N ASN A 149 -21.66 12.81 -9.49
CA ASN A 149 -21.72 11.43 -9.99
C ASN A 149 -22.33 10.49 -8.93
N VAL A 150 -23.62 10.63 -8.67
CA VAL A 150 -24.38 9.85 -7.71
C VAL A 150 -25.51 9.13 -8.44
N SER A 151 -25.56 7.82 -8.37
CA SER A 151 -26.53 6.97 -9.08
C SER A 151 -27.54 6.29 -8.17
N ASN A 152 -27.35 6.37 -6.86
CA ASN A 152 -28.25 5.78 -5.86
C ASN A 152 -28.03 6.49 -4.51
N THR A 153 -29.09 6.78 -3.80
CA THR A 153 -29.07 7.45 -2.50
C THR A 153 -30.04 6.88 -1.49
N LEU A 154 -30.97 6.02 -1.91
CA LEU A 154 -32.10 5.56 -1.09
C LEU A 154 -32.18 4.03 -0.96
N GLU A 155 -31.71 3.29 -1.97
CA GLU A 155 -31.90 1.84 -2.03
C GLU A 155 -30.63 1.12 -1.55
N ASP A 156 -30.75 0.28 -0.53
CA ASP A 156 -29.67 -0.56 -0.05
C ASP A 156 -29.14 -1.48 -1.15
N ARG A 157 -27.84 -1.62 -1.22
CA ARG A 157 -27.20 -2.43 -2.24
C ARG A 157 -26.23 -3.44 -1.63
N GLN A 158 -26.40 -4.70 -2.02
CA GLN A 158 -25.48 -5.79 -1.69
C GLN A 158 -24.82 -6.31 -2.95
N ARG A 159 -23.51 -6.59 -2.88
CA ARG A 159 -22.75 -7.08 -4.04
C ARG A 159 -21.51 -7.87 -3.62
N GLU A 160 -21.25 -8.90 -4.39
CA GLU A 160 -20.02 -9.65 -4.36
C GLU A 160 -19.04 -9.05 -5.39
N ARG A 161 -17.78 -8.93 -4.98
CA ARG A 161 -16.72 -8.36 -5.83
C ARG A 161 -15.50 -9.26 -5.78
N VAL A 162 -14.79 -9.33 -6.89
CA VAL A 162 -13.49 -9.99 -7.00
C VAL A 162 -12.42 -8.98 -7.40
N ARG A 163 -11.23 -9.18 -6.88
CA ARG A 163 -10.02 -8.52 -7.35
C ARG A 163 -8.94 -9.57 -7.59
N LEU A 164 -8.34 -9.55 -8.75
CA LEU A 164 -7.13 -10.27 -9.08
C LEU A 164 -6.07 -9.25 -9.52
N ARG A 165 -4.89 -9.32 -8.93
CA ARG A 165 -3.71 -8.58 -9.40
C ARG A 165 -2.57 -9.56 -9.60
N LEU A 166 -1.92 -9.49 -10.76
CA LEU A 166 -0.76 -10.31 -11.09
C LEU A 166 0.35 -9.40 -11.62
N GLY A 167 1.47 -9.39 -10.92
CA GLY A 167 2.64 -8.58 -11.22
C GLY A 167 3.86 -9.42 -11.53
N LEU A 168 4.73 -8.85 -12.34
CA LEU A 168 6.05 -9.35 -12.66
C LEU A 168 7.06 -8.24 -12.49
N ASN A 169 8.04 -8.45 -11.62
CA ASN A 169 9.18 -7.57 -11.45
C ASN A 169 10.43 -8.27 -11.98
N ALA A 170 11.10 -7.66 -12.95
CA ALA A 170 12.30 -8.16 -13.57
C ALA A 170 13.52 -7.30 -13.18
N ASN A 171 14.57 -7.93 -12.63
CA ASN A 171 15.87 -7.28 -12.51
C ASN A 171 16.58 -7.38 -13.86
N VAL A 172 16.63 -6.27 -14.59
CA VAL A 172 17.21 -6.20 -15.95
C VAL A 172 18.73 -6.23 -15.89
N SER A 173 19.29 -5.42 -14.98
CA SER A 173 20.73 -5.34 -14.71
C SER A 173 20.98 -4.72 -13.33
N GLY A 174 22.24 -4.64 -12.89
CA GLY A 174 22.57 -3.98 -11.63
C GLY A 174 22.00 -2.55 -11.57
N GLY A 175 21.04 -2.30 -10.68
CA GLY A 175 20.39 -1.00 -10.50
C GLY A 175 19.25 -0.69 -11.48
N VAL A 176 18.84 -1.60 -12.39
CA VAL A 176 17.73 -1.41 -13.32
C VAL A 176 16.69 -2.50 -13.11
N ASP A 177 15.50 -2.12 -12.70
CA ASP A 177 14.35 -3.00 -12.56
C ASP A 177 13.24 -2.57 -13.54
N ALA A 178 12.50 -3.52 -14.07
CA ALA A 178 11.27 -3.31 -14.83
C ALA A 178 10.09 -3.97 -14.10
N GLY A 179 8.94 -3.34 -14.08
CA GLY A 179 7.74 -3.90 -13.44
C GLY A 179 6.52 -3.79 -14.34
N ILE A 180 5.72 -4.85 -14.37
CA ILE A 180 4.42 -4.91 -15.03
C ILE A 180 3.41 -5.46 -14.04
N ARG A 181 2.18 -4.92 -14.02
CA ARG A 181 1.05 -5.48 -13.28
C ARG A 181 -0.21 -5.43 -14.13
N ILE A 182 -0.93 -6.54 -14.18
CA ILE A 182 -2.29 -6.60 -14.71
C ILE A 182 -3.27 -6.78 -13.56
N THR A 183 -4.50 -6.30 -13.72
CA THR A 183 -5.55 -6.37 -12.70
C THR A 183 -6.94 -6.54 -13.32
N THR A 184 -7.89 -7.02 -12.51
CA THR A 184 -9.32 -6.87 -12.80
C THR A 184 -9.74 -5.39 -12.68
N GLY A 185 -10.93 -5.05 -13.12
CA GLY A 185 -11.48 -3.70 -13.11
C GLY A 185 -11.73 -3.18 -14.53
N ASN A 186 -11.79 -1.87 -14.67
CA ASN A 186 -12.02 -1.21 -15.96
C ASN A 186 -10.91 -0.19 -16.25
N THR A 187 -10.92 0.39 -17.44
CA THR A 187 -9.91 1.34 -17.90
C THR A 187 -10.19 2.80 -17.52
N SER A 188 -11.36 3.09 -16.95
CA SER A 188 -11.83 4.45 -16.68
C SER A 188 -11.85 4.82 -15.20
N ASP A 189 -11.61 3.88 -14.29
CA ASP A 189 -11.63 4.09 -12.83
C ASP A 189 -10.22 3.90 -12.26
N PRO A 190 -9.51 4.99 -11.91
CA PRO A 190 -8.14 4.90 -11.40
C PRO A 190 -8.04 4.46 -9.93
N VAL A 191 -9.14 4.49 -9.16
CA VAL A 191 -9.16 4.26 -7.72
C VAL A 191 -9.76 2.92 -7.32
N SER A 192 -10.15 2.07 -8.27
CA SER A 192 -10.69 0.75 -7.94
C SER A 192 -10.28 -0.31 -8.95
N THR A 193 -9.69 -1.38 -8.45
CA THR A 193 -9.37 -2.60 -9.21
C THR A 193 -10.40 -3.72 -8.98
N ASN A 194 -11.53 -3.40 -8.33
CA ASN A 194 -12.58 -4.36 -8.05
C ASN A 194 -13.48 -4.60 -9.28
N GLN A 195 -13.83 -5.85 -9.48
CA GLN A 195 -14.84 -6.27 -10.45
C GLN A 195 -16.07 -6.80 -9.70
N THR A 196 -17.23 -6.20 -9.92
CA THR A 196 -18.49 -6.70 -9.37
C THR A 196 -18.91 -7.96 -10.12
N LEU A 197 -19.30 -9.00 -9.37
CA LEU A 197 -19.83 -10.26 -9.88
C LEU A 197 -21.31 -10.13 -10.26
N GLY A 198 -21.89 -11.16 -10.90
CA GLY A 198 -23.30 -11.14 -11.29
C GLY A 198 -23.56 -10.70 -12.75
N ASN A 199 -22.61 -10.92 -13.64
CA ASN A 199 -22.72 -10.58 -15.07
C ASN A 199 -23.17 -11.79 -15.91
N THR A 200 -24.18 -12.52 -15.46
CA THR A 200 -24.78 -13.66 -16.21
C THR A 200 -23.75 -14.68 -16.73
N GLY A 201 -22.61 -14.86 -16.01
CA GLY A 201 -21.53 -15.76 -16.40
C GLY A 201 -20.62 -15.22 -17.51
N ASN A 202 -20.77 -13.97 -17.95
CA ASN A 202 -19.85 -13.35 -18.91
C ASN A 202 -18.45 -13.19 -18.31
N LYS A 203 -17.46 -13.18 -19.21
CA LYS A 203 -16.05 -12.99 -18.85
C LYS A 203 -15.77 -11.53 -18.47
N TYR A 204 -14.77 -11.33 -17.62
CA TYR A 204 -14.29 -10.01 -17.21
C TYR A 204 -12.96 -9.67 -17.90
N SER A 205 -12.69 -8.39 -18.04
CA SER A 205 -11.45 -7.88 -18.61
C SER A 205 -10.32 -7.90 -17.59
N LEU A 206 -9.10 -8.07 -18.07
CA LEU A 206 -7.86 -7.75 -17.35
C LEU A 206 -7.22 -6.54 -18.01
N VAL A 207 -6.80 -5.57 -17.21
CA VAL A 207 -6.27 -4.30 -17.69
C VAL A 207 -4.82 -4.12 -17.23
N LEU A 208 -4.02 -3.38 -18.03
CA LEU A 208 -2.66 -3.01 -17.66
C LEU A 208 -2.72 -1.93 -16.57
N ASP A 209 -2.27 -2.30 -15.38
CA ASP A 209 -2.34 -1.46 -14.20
C ASP A 209 -1.01 -0.74 -13.89
N ARG A 210 0.12 -1.39 -14.15
CA ARG A 210 1.47 -0.81 -14.06
C ARG A 210 2.35 -1.26 -15.21
N ALA A 211 3.21 -0.34 -15.68
CA ALA A 211 4.29 -0.64 -16.62
C ALA A 211 5.36 0.42 -16.44
N PHE A 212 6.49 0.06 -15.84
CA PHE A 212 7.49 1.04 -15.44
C PHE A 212 8.93 0.50 -15.49
N LEU A 213 9.86 1.45 -15.60
CA LEU A 213 11.27 1.25 -15.30
C LEU A 213 11.62 1.95 -13.97
N LYS A 214 12.49 1.31 -13.21
CA LYS A 214 13.05 1.83 -11.98
C LYS A 214 14.58 1.74 -12.08
N LEU A 215 15.24 2.87 -11.91
CA LEU A 215 16.69 3.00 -11.97
C LEU A 215 17.22 3.37 -10.59
N ARG A 216 18.30 2.72 -10.16
CA ARG A 216 19.04 3.04 -8.93
C ARG A 216 20.50 3.31 -9.28
N PRO A 217 20.82 4.53 -9.72
CA PRO A 217 22.20 4.91 -10.06
C PRO A 217 23.17 4.81 -8.89
N ILE A 218 22.67 5.09 -7.69
CA ILE A 218 23.31 4.89 -6.38
C ILE A 218 22.26 4.37 -5.39
N ASP A 219 22.68 3.78 -4.29
CA ASP A 219 21.80 3.11 -3.31
C ASP A 219 20.71 4.03 -2.73
N ASP A 220 21.01 5.31 -2.54
CA ASP A 220 20.12 6.30 -1.96
C ASP A 220 19.19 6.99 -2.98
N LEU A 221 19.40 6.81 -4.29
CA LEU A 221 18.67 7.48 -5.35
C LEU A 221 17.87 6.49 -6.20
N THR A 222 16.57 6.71 -6.28
CA THR A 222 15.68 5.94 -7.16
C THR A 222 14.98 6.87 -8.15
N LEU A 223 15.07 6.52 -9.43
CA LEU A 223 14.34 7.17 -10.51
C LEU A 223 13.27 6.22 -11.05
N TRP A 224 12.12 6.76 -11.37
CA TRP A 224 11.00 6.01 -11.91
C TRP A 224 10.52 6.63 -13.22
N GLY A 225 10.09 5.80 -14.16
CA GLY A 225 9.46 6.26 -15.41
C GLY A 225 8.43 5.27 -15.90
N GLY A 226 7.29 5.77 -16.42
CA GLY A 226 6.17 4.98 -16.93
C GLY A 226 4.92 5.11 -16.06
N ARG A 227 4.11 4.03 -15.99
CA ARG A 227 2.96 3.95 -15.08
C ARG A 227 3.41 3.26 -13.78
N ILE A 228 3.77 4.09 -12.80
CA ILE A 228 4.47 3.71 -11.58
C ILE A 228 3.53 3.55 -10.37
N PRO A 229 3.89 2.75 -9.35
CA PRO A 229 3.18 2.79 -8.07
C PRO A 229 3.34 4.17 -7.41
N ASN A 230 2.42 4.52 -6.49
CA ASN A 230 2.51 5.77 -5.74
C ASN A 230 3.89 5.93 -5.08
N PRO A 231 4.68 6.95 -5.44
CA PRO A 231 6.02 7.17 -4.87
C PRO A 231 6.00 7.95 -3.55
N PHE A 232 4.84 8.51 -3.16
CA PHE A 232 4.72 9.39 -2.00
C PHE A 232 4.32 8.62 -0.74
N PHE A 233 4.82 9.05 0.41
CA PHE A 233 4.36 8.61 1.71
C PHE A 233 3.04 9.32 2.03
N SER A 234 1.93 8.61 1.98
CA SER A 234 0.57 9.15 2.11
C SER A 234 -0.39 8.14 2.72
N THR A 235 -1.57 8.60 3.08
CA THR A 235 -2.73 7.75 3.35
C THR A 235 -3.74 7.84 2.20
N ASP A 236 -4.84 7.12 2.36
CA ASP A 236 -5.99 7.15 1.44
C ASP A 236 -6.85 8.42 1.52
N LEU A 237 -6.47 9.39 2.36
CA LEU A 237 -7.10 10.72 2.39
C LEU A 237 -6.87 11.49 1.08
N VAL A 238 -5.64 11.44 0.54
CA VAL A 238 -5.24 12.16 -0.69
C VAL A 238 -5.13 11.20 -1.88
N TRP A 239 -4.58 9.98 -1.66
CA TRP A 239 -4.30 9.02 -2.71
C TRP A 239 -4.84 7.64 -2.35
N ASP A 240 -5.86 7.17 -3.09
CA ASP A 240 -6.32 5.79 -2.99
C ASP A 240 -5.15 4.82 -3.26
N ARG A 241 -5.19 3.65 -2.64
CA ARG A 241 -4.12 2.63 -2.75
C ARG A 241 -4.01 2.00 -4.13
N ASP A 242 -5.06 2.10 -4.93
CA ASP A 242 -5.10 1.56 -6.29
C ASP A 242 -4.59 2.59 -7.33
N VAL A 243 -4.41 3.88 -6.94
CA VAL A 243 -3.86 4.92 -7.82
C VAL A 243 -2.42 4.59 -8.22
N ASN A 244 -2.17 4.60 -9.53
CA ASN A 244 -0.85 4.53 -10.12
C ASN A 244 -0.57 5.82 -10.91
N PHE A 245 0.64 6.35 -10.78
CA PHE A 245 1.05 7.60 -11.40
C PHE A 245 1.65 7.36 -12.79
N GLU A 246 1.26 8.16 -13.76
CA GLU A 246 1.87 8.15 -15.10
C GLU A 246 2.89 9.27 -15.20
N GLY A 247 4.11 8.97 -15.65
CA GLY A 247 5.16 9.97 -15.81
C GLY A 247 6.50 9.60 -15.20
N ALA A 248 7.15 10.54 -14.53
CA ALA A 248 8.46 10.34 -13.93
C ALA A 248 8.50 10.82 -12.47
N ALA A 249 9.25 10.10 -11.64
CA ALA A 249 9.50 10.47 -10.25
C ALA A 249 10.96 10.19 -9.86
N VAL A 250 11.43 10.96 -8.88
CA VAL A 250 12.71 10.79 -8.21
C VAL A 250 12.48 10.68 -6.71
N ASN A 251 13.15 9.73 -6.07
CA ASN A 251 13.21 9.60 -4.62
C ASN A 251 14.68 9.56 -4.19
N TYR A 252 15.05 10.46 -3.29
CA TYR A 252 16.36 10.48 -2.65
C TYR A 252 16.16 10.24 -1.16
N ALA A 253 16.71 9.15 -0.64
CA ALA A 253 16.50 8.69 0.73
C ALA A 253 17.84 8.20 1.36
N PRO A 254 18.73 9.12 1.74
CA PRO A 254 20.08 8.78 2.23
C PRO A 254 20.00 7.95 3.50
N GLY A 255 20.71 6.80 3.47
CA GLY A 255 20.78 5.84 4.55
C GLY A 255 19.47 5.06 4.80
N ALA A 256 18.53 5.04 3.87
CA ALA A 256 17.31 4.25 3.98
C ALA A 256 17.61 2.75 4.12
N GLN A 257 18.69 2.27 3.50
CA GLN A 257 19.15 0.88 3.54
C GLN A 257 19.94 0.53 4.83
N GLU A 258 20.30 1.52 5.65
CA GLU A 258 21.05 1.32 6.89
C GLU A 258 20.07 0.99 8.04
N PRO A 259 20.00 -0.26 8.54
CA PRO A 259 19.03 -0.64 9.57
C PRO A 259 19.20 0.11 10.89
N GLN A 260 20.45 0.45 11.23
CA GLN A 260 20.84 1.08 12.51
C GLN A 260 20.73 2.61 12.51
N ARG A 261 20.44 3.22 11.36
CA ARG A 261 20.36 4.67 11.27
C ARG A 261 19.09 5.18 11.94
N VAL A 262 19.27 6.06 12.91
CA VAL A 262 18.16 6.61 13.74
C VAL A 262 17.32 7.61 12.95
N PHE A 263 17.93 8.41 12.08
CA PHE A 263 17.27 9.42 11.26
C PHE A 263 17.45 9.11 9.78
N LYS A 264 16.36 8.89 9.07
CA LYS A 264 16.33 8.59 7.64
C LYS A 264 15.50 9.65 6.91
N PRO A 265 16.10 10.75 6.47
CA PRO A 265 15.39 11.75 5.67
C PRO A 265 15.10 11.22 4.28
N PHE A 266 14.05 11.76 3.65
CA PHE A 266 13.73 11.46 2.26
C PHE A 266 13.15 12.68 1.55
N ILE A 267 13.35 12.74 0.24
CA ILE A 267 12.73 13.69 -0.66
C ILE A 267 12.20 12.91 -1.86
N THR A 268 10.96 13.16 -2.23
CA THR A 268 10.33 12.59 -3.43
C THR A 268 9.79 13.74 -4.27
N ALA A 269 10.03 13.73 -5.57
CA ALA A 269 9.44 14.67 -6.50
C ALA A 269 9.02 13.95 -7.79
N GLY A 270 8.02 14.49 -8.48
CA GLY A 270 7.54 13.89 -9.72
C GLY A 270 6.76 14.84 -10.60
N VAL A 271 6.67 14.47 -11.88
CA VAL A 271 5.89 15.16 -12.89
C VAL A 271 5.06 14.13 -13.65
N PHE A 272 3.74 14.39 -13.71
CA PHE A 272 2.78 13.40 -14.14
C PHE A 272 1.75 14.05 -15.10
N PRO A 273 1.70 13.67 -16.38
CA PRO A 273 0.59 14.01 -17.26
C PRO A 273 -0.69 13.34 -16.73
N LEU A 274 -1.75 14.12 -16.53
CA LEU A 274 -3.06 13.61 -16.12
C LEU A 274 -3.98 13.40 -17.33
N GLN A 275 -3.82 14.24 -18.34
CA GLN A 275 -4.53 14.14 -19.61
C GLN A 275 -3.73 14.86 -20.69
N GLU A 276 -3.36 14.12 -21.72
CA GLU A 276 -2.85 14.69 -22.98
C GLU A 276 -4.05 15.12 -23.83
N ILE A 277 -3.99 16.29 -24.40
CA ILE A 277 -5.04 16.87 -25.23
C ILE A 277 -4.44 17.30 -26.56
N GLU A 278 -4.77 16.53 -27.60
CA GLU A 278 -4.32 16.84 -28.94
C GLU A 278 -4.78 18.24 -29.39
N GLY A 279 -3.83 19.08 -29.74
CA GLY A 279 -4.10 20.43 -30.27
C GLY A 279 -4.75 20.37 -31.64
N LYS A 280 -6.02 20.74 -31.72
CA LYS A 280 -6.78 20.80 -32.97
C LYS A 280 -7.66 22.04 -33.04
N THR A 281 -8.10 22.40 -34.27
CA THR A 281 -9.06 23.48 -34.48
C THR A 281 -10.34 23.21 -33.70
N GLY A 282 -10.84 24.21 -32.96
CA GLY A 282 -12.03 24.09 -32.13
C GLY A 282 -11.77 23.55 -30.71
N VAL A 283 -10.51 23.36 -30.31
CA VAL A 283 -10.11 23.01 -28.93
C VAL A 283 -9.13 24.07 -28.42
N ALA A 284 -9.46 24.72 -27.28
CA ALA A 284 -8.60 25.73 -26.64
C ALA A 284 -8.01 25.28 -25.29
N VAL A 285 -8.22 24.03 -24.94
CA VAL A 285 -7.73 23.43 -23.68
C VAL A 285 -6.30 22.93 -23.86
N ARG A 286 -5.51 23.00 -22.77
CA ARG A 286 -4.14 22.50 -22.72
C ARG A 286 -4.07 21.24 -21.88
N ASP A 287 -3.02 20.44 -22.09
CA ASP A 287 -2.70 19.27 -21.28
C ASP A 287 -2.81 19.53 -19.79
N LYS A 288 -3.35 18.54 -19.08
CA LYS A 288 -3.48 18.58 -17.62
C LYS A 288 -2.28 17.87 -16.99
N TRP A 289 -1.70 18.48 -15.97
CA TRP A 289 -0.47 18.00 -15.32
C TRP A 289 -0.60 18.03 -13.81
N LEU A 290 0.12 17.09 -13.17
CA LEU A 290 0.40 17.11 -11.75
C LEU A 290 1.93 17.26 -11.55
N TYR A 291 2.31 18.30 -10.80
CA TYR A 291 3.67 18.47 -10.25
C TYR A 291 3.60 18.22 -8.76
N ALA A 292 4.45 17.34 -8.27
CA ALA A 292 4.39 16.90 -6.89
C ALA A 292 5.77 16.85 -6.25
N ALA A 293 5.86 17.28 -4.99
CA ALA A 293 7.06 17.17 -4.18
C ALA A 293 6.68 16.83 -2.74
N GLN A 294 7.50 16.02 -2.09
CA GLN A 294 7.36 15.67 -0.68
C GLN A 294 8.74 15.56 -0.05
N THR A 295 8.86 16.08 1.17
CA THR A 295 10.02 15.83 2.04
C THR A 295 9.58 15.20 3.34
N GLY A 296 10.45 14.43 3.95
CA GLY A 296 10.09 13.78 5.20
C GLY A 296 11.27 13.16 5.93
N LEU A 297 10.96 12.59 7.06
CA LEU A 297 11.91 11.99 7.97
C LEU A 297 11.28 10.75 8.62
N GLU A 298 12.03 9.65 8.66
CA GLU A 298 11.78 8.54 9.56
C GLU A 298 12.77 8.65 10.74
N TRP A 299 12.25 8.62 11.95
CA TRP A 299 12.99 8.70 13.20
C TRP A 299 12.69 7.47 14.05
N ALA A 300 13.72 6.64 14.31
CA ALA A 300 13.64 5.45 15.12
C ALA A 300 14.54 5.60 16.36
N PRO A 301 14.08 6.29 17.43
CA PRO A 301 14.89 6.52 18.64
C PRO A 301 15.20 5.23 19.40
N SER A 302 14.43 4.19 19.19
CA SER A 302 14.65 2.87 19.78
C SER A 302 14.09 1.78 18.87
N THR A 303 14.34 0.52 19.21
CA THR A 303 13.72 -0.63 18.54
C THR A 303 12.21 -0.75 18.79
N ARG A 304 11.67 0.00 19.77
CA ARG A 304 10.27 -0.04 20.19
C ARG A 304 9.45 1.18 19.77
N ALA A 305 10.10 2.22 19.25
CA ALA A 305 9.40 3.42 18.79
C ALA A 305 9.94 3.88 17.45
N ARG A 306 9.03 4.14 16.51
CA ARG A 306 9.33 4.66 15.17
C ARG A 306 8.32 5.72 14.79
N PHE A 307 8.81 6.82 14.30
CA PHE A 307 8.02 7.94 13.81
C PHE A 307 8.36 8.21 12.35
N LYS A 308 7.36 8.49 11.55
CA LYS A 308 7.55 8.93 10.17
C LYS A 308 6.67 10.13 9.91
N ILE A 309 7.26 11.19 9.37
CA ILE A 309 6.59 12.42 8.95
C ILE A 309 6.89 12.69 7.49
N GLY A 310 5.89 13.14 6.74
CA GLY A 310 6.05 13.61 5.36
C GLY A 310 5.21 14.85 5.12
N ALA A 311 5.82 15.90 4.56
CA ALA A 311 5.16 17.11 4.12
C ALA A 311 5.18 17.17 2.60
N GLY A 312 4.01 17.15 1.97
CA GLY A 312 3.81 17.09 0.53
C GLY A 312 3.16 18.36 -0.02
N TYR A 313 3.45 18.65 -1.29
CA TYR A 313 2.81 19.68 -2.07
C TYR A 313 2.50 19.15 -3.45
N TYR A 314 1.21 19.20 -3.85
CA TYR A 314 0.69 18.65 -5.09
C TYR A 314 0.03 19.76 -5.89
N GLN A 315 0.64 20.18 -6.99
CA GLN A 315 0.15 21.24 -7.85
C GLN A 315 -0.47 20.67 -9.12
N TYR A 316 -1.76 20.80 -9.25
CA TYR A 316 -2.48 20.49 -10.47
C TYR A 316 -2.48 21.69 -11.41
N ARG A 317 -2.27 21.44 -12.69
CA ARG A 317 -2.29 22.47 -13.74
C ARG A 317 -3.36 22.13 -14.76
N ASN A 318 -4.12 23.16 -15.14
CA ASN A 318 -5.16 23.12 -16.17
C ASN A 318 -6.32 22.15 -15.86
N VAL A 319 -6.55 21.83 -14.57
CA VAL A 319 -7.65 20.93 -14.15
C VAL A 319 -8.96 21.67 -13.91
N ALA A 320 -8.90 22.97 -13.59
CA ALA A 320 -10.07 23.79 -13.42
C ALA A 320 -10.80 23.97 -14.75
N GLY A 321 -12.13 23.82 -14.74
CA GLY A 321 -12.97 23.97 -15.92
C GLY A 321 -12.97 25.39 -16.46
N VAL A 322 -13.23 25.55 -17.73
CA VAL A 322 -13.40 26.85 -18.42
C VAL A 322 -14.73 26.83 -19.13
N ARG A 323 -15.57 27.85 -18.91
CA ARG A 323 -16.88 27.95 -19.54
C ARG A 323 -16.75 28.26 -21.05
N ASN A 324 -17.53 27.58 -21.86
CA ASN A 324 -17.66 27.90 -23.27
C ASN A 324 -18.30 29.31 -23.47
N PRO A 325 -17.88 30.07 -24.50
CA PRO A 325 -18.54 31.32 -24.86
C PRO A 325 -19.97 31.04 -25.30
N THR A 326 -20.88 31.99 -25.06
CA THR A 326 -22.29 31.89 -25.47
C THR A 326 -22.49 32.64 -26.80
N PRO A 327 -23.14 32.02 -27.81
CA PRO A 327 -23.71 30.67 -27.83
C PRO A 327 -22.67 29.56 -27.92
N THR A 328 -22.94 28.42 -27.27
CA THR A 328 -22.05 27.25 -27.22
C THR A 328 -22.18 26.47 -28.52
N THR A 329 -21.43 26.79 -29.54
CA THR A 329 -21.54 26.13 -30.86
C THR A 329 -20.29 25.35 -31.24
N THR A 330 -19.29 25.25 -30.38
CA THR A 330 -17.98 24.73 -30.77
C THR A 330 -17.35 23.71 -29.83
N GLY A 331 -17.88 23.50 -28.62
CA GLY A 331 -17.26 22.64 -27.62
C GLY A 331 -15.82 23.03 -27.26
N LEU A 332 -15.50 24.34 -27.36
CA LEU A 332 -14.13 24.87 -27.32
C LEU A 332 -13.35 24.47 -26.03
N TYR A 333 -14.07 24.42 -24.92
CA TYR A 333 -13.51 24.10 -23.60
C TYR A 333 -14.07 22.82 -22.95
N ASP A 334 -14.82 21.98 -23.66
CA ASP A 334 -15.40 20.76 -23.09
C ASP A 334 -14.35 19.85 -22.47
N LEU A 335 -13.18 19.72 -23.09
CA LEU A 335 -12.05 18.95 -22.57
C LEU A 335 -11.42 19.57 -21.30
N SER A 336 -11.87 20.77 -20.84
CA SER A 336 -11.50 21.28 -19.52
C SER A 336 -12.18 20.49 -18.40
N ALA A 337 -13.31 19.82 -18.67
CA ALA A 337 -13.92 18.86 -17.76
C ALA A 337 -12.95 17.70 -17.43
N PRO A 338 -12.99 17.16 -16.21
CA PRO A 338 -12.18 16.00 -15.86
C PRO A 338 -12.68 14.73 -16.55
N GLN A 339 -11.75 13.86 -17.00
CA GLN A 339 -12.10 12.57 -17.60
C GLN A 339 -12.71 11.60 -16.60
N PHE A 340 -12.31 11.71 -15.33
CA PHE A 340 -12.81 10.89 -14.22
C PHE A 340 -13.09 11.78 -13.02
N ARG A 341 -14.20 11.53 -12.35
CA ARG A 341 -14.60 12.11 -11.07
C ARG A 341 -15.27 11.03 -10.23
N GLN A 342 -15.10 11.12 -8.93
CA GLN A 342 -15.99 10.45 -8.00
C GLN A 342 -17.19 11.39 -7.70
N LYS A 343 -17.24 12.00 -6.53
CA LYS A 343 -18.24 13.01 -6.15
C LYS A 343 -17.67 13.96 -5.10
N GLY A 344 -18.33 15.07 -4.88
CA GLY A 344 -18.06 16.00 -3.77
C GLY A 344 -17.43 17.31 -4.21
N ASN A 345 -16.46 17.34 -5.12
CA ASN A 345 -15.84 18.59 -5.56
C ASN A 345 -16.88 19.57 -6.17
N SER A 346 -16.61 20.87 -5.99
CA SER A 346 -17.45 21.95 -6.55
C SER A 346 -17.37 22.00 -8.05
N LEU A 347 -18.52 22.00 -8.70
CA LEU A 347 -18.67 21.93 -10.14
C LEU A 347 -19.44 23.16 -10.69
N PHE A 348 -19.24 23.41 -11.98
CA PHE A 348 -20.06 24.34 -12.76
C PHE A 348 -20.22 23.82 -14.18
N VAL A 349 -21.22 24.33 -14.89
CA VAL A 349 -21.49 23.95 -16.27
C VAL A 349 -20.48 24.64 -17.20
N VAL A 350 -19.65 23.86 -17.87
CA VAL A 350 -18.71 24.26 -18.93
C VAL A 350 -19.48 24.49 -20.24
N ASP A 351 -20.31 23.51 -20.60
CA ASP A 351 -21.19 23.50 -21.73
C ASP A 351 -22.56 22.96 -21.30
N SER A 352 -23.63 23.55 -21.79
CA SER A 352 -25.01 23.11 -21.54
C SER A 352 -25.60 22.24 -22.65
N ASP A 353 -24.95 22.19 -23.81
CA ASP A 353 -25.41 21.53 -25.03
C ASP A 353 -24.18 20.93 -25.75
N ALA A 354 -23.58 19.91 -25.18
CA ALA A 354 -22.32 19.34 -25.68
C ALA A 354 -22.49 18.60 -27.01
N ASN A 355 -23.68 18.09 -27.30
CA ASN A 355 -23.99 17.43 -28.56
C ASN A 355 -24.34 18.44 -29.67
N ASN A 356 -24.51 19.73 -29.35
CA ASN A 356 -24.83 20.87 -30.24
C ASN A 356 -26.13 20.66 -31.03
N ASP A 357 -27.15 20.04 -30.43
CA ASP A 357 -28.46 19.85 -31.08
C ASP A 357 -29.48 20.96 -30.80
N GLY A 358 -29.09 21.94 -29.97
CA GLY A 358 -29.89 23.10 -29.59
C GLY A 358 -30.76 22.86 -28.36
N THR A 359 -30.65 21.71 -27.71
CA THR A 359 -31.28 21.43 -26.41
C THR A 359 -30.24 21.51 -25.28
N GLN A 360 -30.67 21.77 -24.03
CA GLN A 360 -29.76 21.88 -22.89
C GLN A 360 -29.94 20.67 -21.99
N ASP A 361 -29.74 19.46 -22.53
CA ASP A 361 -30.01 18.20 -21.88
C ASP A 361 -28.77 17.31 -21.66
N ASP A 362 -27.61 17.68 -22.19
CA ASP A 362 -26.33 16.96 -22.00
C ASP A 362 -25.19 17.88 -21.47
N PRO A 363 -25.32 18.42 -20.27
CA PRO A 363 -24.35 19.35 -19.71
C PRO A 363 -23.00 18.71 -19.40
N VAL A 364 -21.92 19.40 -19.76
CA VAL A 364 -20.54 19.09 -19.37
C VAL A 364 -20.16 19.87 -18.12
N TYR A 365 -19.73 19.18 -17.08
CA TYR A 365 -19.36 19.80 -15.80
C TYR A 365 -17.84 19.84 -15.61
N GLY A 366 -17.33 21.01 -15.28
CA GLY A 366 -15.93 21.25 -14.93
C GLY A 366 -15.74 21.54 -13.45
N LEU A 367 -14.54 21.32 -12.95
CA LEU A 367 -14.15 21.68 -11.59
C LEU A 367 -14.13 23.20 -11.42
N ALA A 368 -14.74 23.70 -10.36
CA ALA A 368 -14.78 25.12 -10.09
C ALA A 368 -13.47 25.67 -9.53
N PRO A 369 -12.80 25.08 -8.52
CA PRO A 369 -11.54 25.61 -8.00
C PRO A 369 -10.31 25.12 -8.76
N ASP A 370 -9.20 25.83 -8.56
CA ASP A 370 -7.86 25.31 -8.80
C ASP A 370 -7.42 24.45 -7.63
N TYR A 371 -6.56 23.46 -7.90
CA TYR A 371 -6.05 22.54 -6.86
C TYR A 371 -4.54 22.67 -6.69
N ARG A 372 -4.15 23.10 -5.50
CA ARG A 372 -2.79 23.11 -4.98
C ARG A 372 -2.85 22.59 -3.54
N ILE A 373 -2.51 21.33 -3.35
CA ILE A 373 -2.73 20.63 -2.08
C ILE A 373 -1.46 20.66 -1.24
N ALA A 374 -1.53 21.26 -0.05
CA ALA A 374 -0.55 21.06 1.01
C ALA A 374 -1.00 19.85 1.84
N ASN A 375 -0.08 18.93 2.13
CA ASN A 375 -0.38 17.68 2.84
C ASN A 375 0.66 17.40 3.92
N LEU A 376 0.23 16.88 5.06
CA LEU A 376 1.07 16.45 6.17
C LEU A 376 0.62 15.07 6.65
N THR A 377 1.49 14.07 6.51
CA THR A 377 1.24 12.70 6.96
C THR A 377 2.17 12.34 8.11
N LEU A 378 1.63 11.80 9.19
CA LEU A 378 2.35 11.36 10.39
C LEU A 378 1.99 9.92 10.71
N VAL A 379 2.99 9.10 11.05
CA VAL A 379 2.81 7.75 11.59
C VAL A 379 3.71 7.61 12.82
N ALA A 380 3.12 7.16 13.93
CA ALA A 380 3.81 6.80 15.16
C ALA A 380 3.56 5.33 15.46
N ASP A 381 4.61 4.52 15.52
CA ASP A 381 4.56 3.07 15.76
C ASP A 381 5.26 2.74 17.08
N PHE A 382 4.53 2.16 18.01
CA PHE A 382 4.99 1.75 19.33
C PHE A 382 4.90 0.23 19.48
N ALA A 383 6.04 -0.41 19.71
CA ALA A 383 6.22 -1.87 19.85
C ALA A 383 6.47 -2.31 21.31
N GLU A 384 5.96 -1.56 22.31
CA GLU A 384 6.15 -1.90 23.73
C GLU A 384 5.56 -3.25 24.10
N PHE A 385 4.50 -3.68 23.43
CA PHE A 385 3.79 -4.94 23.67
C PHE A 385 4.15 -6.02 22.63
N PHE A 386 5.36 -5.97 22.10
CA PHE A 386 5.77 -6.91 21.04
C PHE A 386 5.28 -8.36 21.29
N PRO A 387 4.68 -9.05 20.29
CA PRO A 387 4.60 -8.69 18.86
C PRO A 387 3.47 -7.72 18.48
N ILE A 388 2.71 -7.23 19.46
CA ILE A 388 1.61 -6.29 19.25
C ILE A 388 2.16 -4.86 19.23
N HIS A 389 1.79 -4.11 18.21
CA HIS A 389 2.10 -2.70 18.04
C HIS A 389 0.86 -1.84 18.23
N ILE A 390 1.08 -0.61 18.69
CA ILE A 390 0.08 0.47 18.69
C ILE A 390 0.56 1.50 17.69
N ILE A 391 -0.22 1.70 16.62
CA ILE A 391 0.16 2.57 15.51
C ILE A 391 -0.85 3.70 15.39
N GLY A 392 -0.42 4.92 15.64
CA GLY A 392 -1.16 6.14 15.37
C GLY A 392 -0.85 6.67 13.97
N THR A 393 -1.87 7.00 13.18
CA THR A 393 -1.74 7.64 11.88
C THR A 393 -2.55 8.92 11.87
N PHE A 394 -1.96 10.02 11.43
CA PHE A 394 -2.61 11.29 11.19
C PHE A 394 -2.26 11.75 9.78
N ASP A 395 -3.26 12.24 9.05
CA ASP A 395 -3.08 12.87 7.75
C ASP A 395 -3.92 14.13 7.67
N TRP A 396 -3.36 15.19 7.15
CA TRP A 396 -4.03 16.46 6.92
C TRP A 396 -3.72 16.94 5.51
N ALA A 397 -4.73 17.48 4.86
CA ALA A 397 -4.62 18.06 3.53
C ALA A 397 -5.41 19.38 3.47
N ARG A 398 -4.87 20.35 2.72
CA ARG A 398 -5.56 21.60 2.44
C ARG A 398 -5.31 22.07 1.02
N ASN A 399 -6.38 22.44 0.33
CA ASN A 399 -6.27 23.11 -0.95
C ASN A 399 -5.94 24.60 -0.77
N VAL A 400 -4.67 24.95 -0.88
CA VAL A 400 -4.18 26.34 -0.83
C VAL A 400 -4.31 27.04 -2.19
N GLY A 401 -4.86 26.37 -3.21
CA GLY A 401 -5.12 26.90 -4.53
C GLY A 401 -6.50 27.51 -4.71
N PHE A 402 -7.39 27.36 -3.72
CA PHE A 402 -8.74 27.88 -3.76
C PHE A 402 -8.72 29.43 -3.73
N ASP A 403 -9.36 30.06 -4.72
CA ASP A 403 -9.48 31.50 -4.83
C ASP A 403 -10.92 31.85 -5.24
N GLN A 404 -11.73 32.28 -4.27
CA GLN A 404 -13.14 32.59 -4.43
C GLN A 404 -13.37 33.68 -5.50
N GLY A 405 -12.51 34.69 -5.55
CA GLY A 405 -12.63 35.79 -6.53
C GLY A 405 -12.38 35.30 -7.97
N ASN A 406 -11.37 34.45 -8.15
CA ASN A 406 -11.09 33.83 -9.46
C ASN A 406 -12.22 32.87 -9.87
N ILE A 407 -12.75 32.07 -8.94
CA ILE A 407 -13.86 31.14 -9.18
C ILE A 407 -15.08 31.97 -9.64
N LEU A 408 -15.46 33.01 -8.91
CA LEU A 408 -16.59 33.89 -9.28
C LEU A 408 -16.40 34.52 -10.67
N ALA A 409 -15.22 35.06 -10.94
CA ALA A 409 -14.91 35.68 -12.23
C ALA A 409 -15.01 34.71 -13.42
N ARG A 410 -14.58 33.45 -13.21
CA ARG A 410 -14.51 32.40 -14.24
C ARG A 410 -15.83 31.66 -14.44
N THR A 411 -16.54 31.38 -13.36
CA THR A 411 -17.74 30.53 -13.35
C THR A 411 -19.05 31.30 -13.19
N GLY A 412 -19.00 32.54 -12.69
CA GLY A 412 -20.17 33.30 -12.28
C GLY A 412 -20.83 32.82 -10.99
N GLN A 413 -20.20 31.88 -10.26
CA GLN A 413 -20.72 31.31 -9.02
C GLN A 413 -19.86 31.72 -7.83
N SER A 414 -20.48 32.14 -6.74
CA SER A 414 -19.82 32.34 -5.46
C SER A 414 -19.81 31.00 -4.70
N ILE A 415 -18.63 30.43 -4.50
CA ILE A 415 -18.45 29.17 -3.80
C ILE A 415 -17.69 29.45 -2.51
N GLU A 416 -18.24 28.99 -1.39
CA GLU A 416 -17.58 29.13 -0.09
C GLU A 416 -16.38 28.19 0.01
N PRO A 417 -15.29 28.60 0.69
CA PRO A 417 -14.09 27.78 0.85
C PRO A 417 -14.35 26.62 1.81
N GLU A 418 -14.39 25.42 1.28
CA GLU A 418 -14.43 24.14 1.99
C GLU A 418 -13.18 23.35 1.56
N THR A 419 -12.02 23.64 2.17
CA THR A 419 -10.71 23.30 1.62
C THR A 419 -9.85 22.45 2.55
N ASP A 420 -10.33 22.10 3.74
CA ASP A 420 -9.59 21.34 4.73
C ASP A 420 -10.03 19.87 4.81
N GLY A 421 -9.08 18.99 5.03
CA GLY A 421 -9.36 17.59 5.29
C GLY A 421 -8.37 16.99 6.27
N TYR A 422 -8.83 16.06 7.10
CA TYR A 422 -7.95 15.31 7.98
C TYR A 422 -8.49 13.90 8.26
N GLN A 423 -7.58 13.00 8.59
CA GLN A 423 -7.88 11.65 9.02
C GLN A 423 -6.99 11.27 10.20
N VAL A 424 -7.61 10.64 11.21
CA VAL A 424 -6.92 10.05 12.34
C VAL A 424 -7.26 8.58 12.40
N LYS A 425 -6.27 7.71 12.57
CA LYS A 425 -6.47 6.27 12.72
C LYS A 425 -5.56 5.70 13.78
N LEU A 426 -6.13 4.90 14.68
CA LEU A 426 -5.42 4.09 15.65
C LEU A 426 -5.52 2.63 15.22
N THR A 427 -4.39 1.96 15.13
CA THR A 427 -4.29 0.54 14.78
C THR A 427 -3.57 -0.20 15.89
N VAL A 428 -4.09 -1.35 16.29
CA VAL A 428 -3.49 -2.25 17.30
C VAL A 428 -3.39 -3.64 16.71
N GLY A 429 -2.26 -4.30 16.89
CA GLY A 429 -2.04 -5.67 16.40
C GLY A 429 -0.66 -5.85 15.78
N HIS A 430 -0.53 -6.85 14.93
CA HIS A 430 0.73 -7.15 14.25
C HIS A 430 0.99 -6.13 13.12
N PRO A 431 2.16 -5.45 13.09
CA PRO A 431 2.35 -4.25 12.26
C PRO A 431 2.52 -4.54 10.76
N LYS A 432 2.93 -5.75 10.39
CA LYS A 432 3.26 -6.10 9.01
C LYS A 432 2.32 -7.16 8.46
N PHE A 433 1.10 -6.77 8.14
CA PHE A 433 0.13 -7.62 7.45
C PHE A 433 0.53 -7.95 5.98
N ASN A 434 1.80 -7.71 5.58
CA ASN A 434 2.34 -8.06 4.26
C ASN A 434 3.04 -9.44 4.22
N TYR A 435 3.43 -9.96 5.39
CA TYR A 435 4.05 -11.28 5.57
C TYR A 435 3.32 -11.96 6.74
N ILE A 436 2.11 -12.42 6.44
CA ILE A 436 1.16 -12.87 7.42
C ILE A 436 1.49 -14.30 7.77
N ASP A 437 1.88 -14.54 9.01
CA ASP A 437 1.87 -15.85 9.62
C ASP A 437 0.46 -16.15 10.16
N ASP A 438 0.12 -17.42 10.35
CA ASP A 438 -1.16 -17.84 10.92
C ASP A 438 -1.39 -17.21 12.29
N HIS A 439 -2.65 -16.86 12.56
CA HIS A 439 -3.12 -16.24 13.79
C HIS A 439 -2.67 -14.80 14.05
N GLU A 440 -1.96 -14.15 13.15
CA GLU A 440 -1.73 -12.71 13.25
C GLU A 440 -3.04 -11.95 13.08
N TRP A 441 -3.18 -10.85 13.83
CA TRP A 441 -4.37 -10.03 13.77
C TRP A 441 -4.04 -8.54 13.86
N GLN A 442 -4.94 -7.74 13.37
CA GLN A 442 -4.89 -6.29 13.47
C GLN A 442 -6.32 -5.74 13.58
N ALA A 443 -6.52 -4.74 14.45
CA ALA A 443 -7.76 -4.00 14.55
C ALA A 443 -7.49 -2.51 14.47
N PHE A 444 -8.43 -1.73 13.95
CA PHE A 444 -8.30 -0.28 13.87
C PHE A 444 -9.64 0.42 14.08
N ILE A 445 -9.53 1.67 14.54
CA ILE A 445 -10.59 2.66 14.54
C ILE A 445 -10.03 3.95 13.94
N GLY A 446 -10.84 4.67 13.20
CA GLY A 446 -10.47 5.94 12.59
C GLY A 446 -11.63 6.90 12.44
N TYR A 447 -11.29 8.15 12.22
CA TYR A 447 -12.22 9.22 11.87
C TYR A 447 -11.66 10.00 10.71
N ARG A 448 -12.52 10.35 9.74
CA ARG A 448 -12.21 11.19 8.59
C ARG A 448 -13.16 12.37 8.54
N TYR A 449 -12.61 13.52 8.23
CA TYR A 449 -13.30 14.75 7.85
C TYR A 449 -12.62 15.27 6.60
N LEU A 450 -13.36 15.38 5.50
CA LEU A 450 -12.81 15.78 4.21
C LEU A 450 -13.79 16.72 3.52
N GLU A 451 -13.49 18.01 3.56
CA GLU A 451 -14.30 19.04 2.91
C GLU A 451 -14.30 18.89 1.39
N ARG A 452 -15.29 19.53 0.77
CA ARG A 452 -15.63 19.43 -0.64
C ARG A 452 -14.43 19.61 -1.58
N ASP A 453 -13.66 20.66 -1.39
CA ASP A 453 -12.57 21.05 -2.27
C ASP A 453 -11.18 20.94 -1.63
N ALA A 454 -11.07 20.14 -0.56
CA ALA A 454 -9.81 19.90 0.14
C ALA A 454 -8.78 19.17 -0.72
N VAL A 455 -9.23 18.20 -1.50
CA VAL A 455 -8.42 17.40 -2.45
C VAL A 455 -9.21 17.15 -3.73
N LEU A 456 -8.56 16.63 -4.76
CA LEU A 456 -9.24 16.24 -5.99
C LEU A 456 -9.96 14.89 -5.75
N ASP A 457 -11.28 14.86 -5.95
CA ASP A 457 -12.13 13.70 -5.72
C ASP A 457 -11.70 12.47 -6.52
N ALA A 458 -11.16 12.69 -7.71
CA ALA A 458 -10.72 11.65 -8.63
C ALA A 458 -9.69 10.67 -8.06
N PHE A 459 -8.95 11.03 -7.00
CA PHE A 459 -7.82 10.24 -6.52
C PHE A 459 -7.90 9.83 -5.05
N THR A 460 -8.88 10.33 -4.29
CA THR A 460 -9.10 9.93 -2.90
C THR A 460 -9.76 8.55 -2.79
N ASP A 461 -9.81 8.00 -1.57
CA ASP A 461 -10.38 6.68 -1.24
C ASP A 461 -11.74 6.44 -1.93
N SER A 462 -11.88 5.29 -2.54
CA SER A 462 -13.08 4.86 -3.27
C SER A 462 -14.09 4.09 -2.40
N ASP A 463 -13.74 3.74 -1.18
CA ASP A 463 -14.56 2.90 -0.29
C ASP A 463 -15.34 3.74 0.75
N PHE A 464 -14.68 4.71 1.43
CA PHE A 464 -15.32 5.59 2.40
C PHE A 464 -16.34 6.50 1.71
N HIS A 465 -17.57 6.52 2.22
CA HIS A 465 -18.68 7.28 1.62
C HIS A 465 -18.97 6.91 0.15
N LEU A 466 -18.59 5.70 -0.27
CA LEU A 466 -18.57 5.25 -1.68
C LEU A 466 -17.73 6.16 -2.60
N GLY A 467 -16.68 6.75 -2.03
CA GLY A 467 -15.70 7.56 -2.73
C GLY A 467 -15.96 9.06 -2.72
N GLY A 468 -14.91 9.83 -3.08
CA GLY A 468 -14.97 11.26 -3.25
C GLY A 468 -14.65 12.08 -2.00
N THR A 469 -15.05 13.34 -2.04
CA THR A 469 -14.86 14.36 -0.99
C THR A 469 -16.20 14.75 -0.34
N ASN A 470 -16.22 15.83 0.44
CA ASN A 470 -17.41 16.35 1.14
C ASN A 470 -18.00 15.34 2.15
N ALA A 471 -17.18 14.58 2.85
CA ALA A 471 -17.66 13.54 3.75
C ALA A 471 -16.90 13.53 5.08
N LYS A 472 -17.62 13.18 6.15
CA LYS A 472 -17.09 12.96 7.50
C LYS A 472 -17.67 11.69 8.09
N GLY A 473 -16.92 11.05 8.99
CA GLY A 473 -17.45 9.88 9.68
C GLY A 473 -16.37 8.98 10.26
N PHE A 474 -16.82 7.84 10.75
CA PHE A 474 -16.00 6.87 11.46
C PHE A 474 -15.76 5.62 10.59
N MET A 475 -14.64 4.97 10.87
CA MET A 475 -14.31 3.66 10.32
C MET A 475 -13.79 2.76 11.44
N ILE A 476 -14.25 1.53 11.47
CA ILE A 476 -13.75 0.48 12.36
C ILE A 476 -13.52 -0.79 11.55
N GLY A 477 -12.51 -1.53 11.88
CA GLY A 477 -12.26 -2.79 11.19
C GLY A 477 -11.13 -3.59 11.80
N GLY A 478 -10.92 -4.75 11.22
CA GLY A 478 -9.85 -5.65 11.63
C GLY A 478 -9.57 -6.71 10.59
N SER A 479 -8.47 -7.41 10.79
CA SER A 479 -8.03 -8.50 9.94
C SER A 479 -7.49 -9.62 10.81
N TYR A 480 -7.69 -10.86 10.39
CA TYR A 480 -7.22 -12.06 11.05
C TYR A 480 -6.65 -13.04 10.02
N ALA A 481 -5.42 -13.47 10.23
CA ALA A 481 -4.77 -14.45 9.37
C ALA A 481 -5.30 -15.85 9.65
N LEU A 482 -5.90 -16.48 8.65
CA LEU A 482 -6.41 -17.85 8.71
C LEU A 482 -5.30 -18.86 8.44
N TYR A 483 -4.46 -18.54 7.47
CA TYR A 483 -3.28 -19.30 7.04
C TYR A 483 -2.20 -18.31 6.61
N LYS A 484 -0.99 -18.80 6.45
CA LYS A 484 0.10 -18.00 5.88
C LYS A 484 -0.34 -17.35 4.57
N ASN A 485 -0.19 -16.03 4.47
CA ASN A 485 -0.59 -15.22 3.32
C ASN A 485 -2.09 -15.27 2.96
N THR A 486 -2.96 -15.77 3.87
CA THR A 486 -4.41 -15.81 3.66
C THR A 486 -5.12 -15.28 4.89
N TRP A 487 -5.94 -14.24 4.72
CA TRP A 487 -6.60 -13.57 5.84
C TRP A 487 -8.00 -13.09 5.53
N LEU A 488 -8.81 -13.01 6.58
CA LEU A 488 -10.12 -12.39 6.58
C LEU A 488 -9.99 -10.94 7.06
N SER A 489 -10.69 -10.00 6.44
CA SER A 489 -10.81 -8.62 6.92
C SER A 489 -12.25 -8.21 6.95
N ALA A 490 -12.66 -7.53 8.02
CA ALA A 490 -13.98 -6.91 8.11
C ALA A 490 -13.81 -5.41 8.38
N ARG A 491 -14.66 -4.58 7.75
CA ARG A 491 -14.65 -3.13 7.90
C ARG A 491 -16.07 -2.58 7.85
N TRP A 492 -16.37 -1.66 8.77
CA TRP A 492 -17.57 -0.83 8.77
C TRP A 492 -17.16 0.63 8.69
N MET A 493 -17.79 1.38 7.82
CA MET A 493 -17.61 2.81 7.64
C MET A 493 -18.98 3.47 7.69
N SER A 494 -19.14 4.47 8.56
CA SER A 494 -20.36 5.25 8.70
C SER A 494 -20.03 6.71 8.40
N SER A 495 -20.74 7.32 7.45
CA SER A 495 -20.35 8.61 6.91
C SER A 495 -21.53 9.46 6.47
N ASP A 496 -21.40 10.76 6.67
CA ASP A 496 -22.36 11.79 6.28
C ASP A 496 -21.69 12.81 5.39
N GLU A 497 -22.43 13.43 4.47
CA GLU A 497 -21.99 14.66 3.80
C GLU A 497 -21.78 15.80 4.81
N ILE A 498 -20.78 16.66 4.56
CA ILE A 498 -20.46 17.81 5.42
C ILE A 498 -21.40 18.98 5.08
N SER A 499 -21.65 19.22 3.80
CA SER A 499 -22.40 20.38 3.30
C SER A 499 -23.23 20.01 2.08
N GLY A 500 -24.30 20.77 1.83
CA GLY A 500 -25.17 20.59 0.67
C GLY A 500 -26.34 19.65 0.93
N LEU A 501 -26.64 18.78 -0.03
CA LEU A 501 -27.75 17.83 0.04
C LEU A 501 -27.43 16.72 1.03
N PRO A 502 -28.37 16.29 1.88
CA PRO A 502 -28.11 15.22 2.84
C PRO A 502 -27.85 13.89 2.13
N LEU A 503 -26.74 13.26 2.48
CA LEU A 503 -26.37 11.91 2.04
C LEU A 503 -25.60 11.23 3.16
N SER A 504 -26.22 10.24 3.79
CA SER A 504 -25.64 9.40 4.83
C SER A 504 -25.53 7.97 4.32
N ILE A 505 -24.33 7.38 4.41
CA ILE A 505 -24.03 6.06 3.87
C ILE A 505 -23.22 5.26 4.88
N ASP A 506 -23.71 4.07 5.20
CA ASP A 506 -22.95 3.05 5.91
C ASP A 506 -22.45 2.00 4.92
N VAL A 507 -21.16 1.69 4.97
CA VAL A 507 -20.55 0.68 4.10
C VAL A 507 -19.96 -0.44 4.95
N PHE A 508 -20.46 -1.65 4.76
CA PHE A 508 -19.89 -2.87 5.33
C PHE A 508 -19.11 -3.64 4.28
N GLN A 509 -17.93 -4.11 4.63
CA GLN A 509 -17.09 -4.94 3.75
C GLN A 509 -16.53 -6.12 4.52
N LEU A 510 -16.65 -7.31 3.91
CA LEU A 510 -16.01 -8.55 4.38
C LEU A 510 -15.17 -9.11 3.25
N ASP A 511 -13.85 -9.18 3.46
CA ASP A 511 -12.87 -9.59 2.47
C ASP A 511 -12.18 -10.89 2.87
N LEU A 512 -12.14 -11.86 1.97
CA LEU A 512 -11.19 -12.97 2.01
C LEU A 512 -10.05 -12.67 1.03
N ASN A 513 -8.84 -12.61 1.55
CA ASN A 513 -7.65 -12.23 0.80
C ASN A 513 -6.64 -13.37 0.78
N ALA A 514 -5.99 -13.58 -0.35
CA ALA A 514 -4.84 -14.46 -0.50
C ALA A 514 -3.74 -13.75 -1.31
N LYS A 515 -2.48 -13.91 -0.90
CA LYS A 515 -1.30 -13.33 -1.56
C LYS A 515 -0.30 -14.43 -1.89
N PHE A 516 0.30 -14.39 -3.08
CA PHE A 516 1.25 -15.38 -3.58
C PHE A 516 2.39 -14.75 -4.39
#